data_6cb9f626148fbc7de2462fc7fcae2e45
#
_entry.id   6cb9f626148fbc7de2462fc7fcae2e45
#
_cell.length_a   1.000
_cell.length_b   1.000
_cell.length_c   1.000
_cell.angle_alpha   90.00
_cell.angle_beta   90.00
_cell.angle_gamma   90.00
#
_symmetry.space_group_name_H-M   'P 1'
#
loop_
_entity.id
_entity.type
_entity.pdbx_description
1 polymer ?
#
loop_
_entity_poly.entity_id
_entity_poly.type
_entity_poly.pdbx_seq_one_letter_code
_entity_poly.pdbx_strand_id
1 'polypeptide(L)'
;AICDPDLTLGLPPILTAGAGMDALTHCIEAILSPAIDPPAEAVGLDGVERVIRANNLVRAFKDGNDKDARWNMMMASTEGALAFSKGLGAVHSMSHALGANKNLKLHHGTLNGVILPTILRFNHGYVGNKYERIARAMGMPESTDLADYVERLNESIGLPKNLTEMGVTEDMIPWLSEHSATDPSNATTPRLPTLTEWESLFLEAM
;
A
#
# COMPACT_ATOMS: atom_id res chain seq x y z
N ALA A 1 -19.82 -9.94 8.40
CA ALA A 1 -19.90 -9.03 7.25
C ALA A 1 -20.50 -9.76 6.04
N ILE A 2 -21.18 -9.02 5.16
CA ILE A 2 -21.66 -9.52 3.87
C ILE A 2 -20.85 -8.79 2.80
N CYS A 3 -20.04 -9.56 2.07
CA CYS A 3 -19.18 -9.03 1.01
C CYS A 3 -19.88 -9.23 -0.34
N ASP A 4 -20.60 -8.22 -0.80
CA ASP A 4 -21.31 -8.25 -2.08
C ASP A 4 -20.58 -7.38 -3.11
N PRO A 5 -19.92 -7.96 -4.13
CA PRO A 5 -19.16 -7.22 -5.12
C PRO A 5 -20.05 -6.31 -5.99
N ASP A 6 -21.35 -6.59 -6.11
CA ASP A 6 -22.27 -5.79 -6.89
C ASP A 6 -22.38 -4.35 -6.35
N LEU A 7 -22.13 -4.13 -5.06
CA LEU A 7 -22.07 -2.80 -4.44
C LEU A 7 -20.87 -1.96 -4.91
N THR A 8 -19.87 -2.58 -5.53
CA THR A 8 -18.67 -1.90 -6.01
C THR A 8 -18.66 -1.60 -7.51
N LEU A 9 -19.64 -2.09 -8.27
CA LEU A 9 -19.68 -1.96 -9.74
C LEU A 9 -19.73 -0.51 -10.23
N GLY A 10 -20.32 0.40 -9.45
CA GLY A 10 -20.37 1.83 -9.78
C GLY A 10 -19.16 2.66 -9.34
N LEU A 11 -18.14 2.05 -8.73
CA LEU A 11 -16.98 2.79 -8.22
C LEU A 11 -16.12 3.32 -9.39
N PRO A 12 -15.82 4.64 -9.44
CA PRO A 12 -14.98 5.22 -10.47
C PRO A 12 -13.60 4.54 -10.57
N PRO A 13 -13.00 4.44 -11.78
CA PRO A 13 -11.72 3.77 -11.97
C PRO A 13 -10.61 4.27 -11.03
N ILE A 14 -10.46 5.58 -10.85
CA ILE A 14 -9.41 6.14 -9.98
C ILE A 14 -9.61 5.77 -8.50
N LEU A 15 -10.85 5.67 -8.03
CA LEU A 15 -11.15 5.21 -6.67
C LEU A 15 -10.95 3.70 -6.56
N THR A 16 -11.25 2.93 -7.61
CA THR A 16 -10.92 1.50 -7.69
C THR A 16 -9.41 1.29 -7.57
N ALA A 17 -8.61 2.07 -8.31
CA ALA A 17 -7.15 2.02 -8.25
C ALA A 17 -6.63 2.33 -6.85
N GLY A 18 -7.05 3.45 -6.26
CA GLY A 18 -6.60 3.85 -4.93
C GLY A 18 -7.01 2.85 -3.85
N ALA A 19 -8.28 2.43 -3.80
CA ALA A 19 -8.75 1.44 -2.83
C ALA A 19 -8.05 0.08 -3.00
N GLY A 20 -7.74 -0.31 -4.24
CA GLY A 20 -7.01 -1.55 -4.51
C GLY A 20 -5.56 -1.48 -4.07
N MET A 21 -4.89 -0.35 -4.25
CA MET A 21 -3.53 -0.14 -3.74
C MET A 21 -3.50 -0.06 -2.22
N ASP A 22 -4.54 0.47 -1.59
CA ASP A 22 -4.70 0.44 -0.14
C ASP A 22 -4.78 -1.00 0.39
N ALA A 23 -5.61 -1.84 -0.23
CA ALA A 23 -5.72 -3.26 0.11
C ALA A 23 -4.37 -3.99 -0.04
N LEU A 24 -3.64 -3.73 -1.14
CA LEU A 24 -2.31 -4.29 -1.35
C LEU A 24 -1.32 -3.82 -0.29
N THR A 25 -1.34 -2.54 0.06
CA THR A 25 -0.44 -1.96 1.06
C THR A 25 -0.71 -2.53 2.45
N HIS A 26 -1.98 -2.69 2.85
CA HIS A 26 -2.35 -3.37 4.10
C HIS A 26 -1.75 -4.78 4.18
N CYS A 27 -1.92 -5.57 3.12
CA CYS A 27 -1.37 -6.92 3.06
C CYS A 27 0.16 -6.92 3.16
N ILE A 28 0.83 -6.07 2.36
CA ILE A 28 2.30 -5.99 2.33
C ILE A 28 2.84 -5.54 3.69
N GLU A 29 2.35 -4.44 4.26
CA GLU A 29 2.85 -3.94 5.54
C GLU A 29 2.61 -4.93 6.68
N ALA A 30 1.46 -5.60 6.71
CA ALA A 30 1.20 -6.67 7.68
C ALA A 30 2.19 -7.84 7.54
N ILE A 31 2.51 -8.27 6.31
CA ILE A 31 3.53 -9.30 6.08
C ILE A 31 4.90 -8.82 6.58
N LEU A 32 5.26 -7.57 6.28
CA LEU A 32 6.56 -6.98 6.63
C LEU A 32 6.70 -6.73 8.14
N SER A 33 5.62 -6.51 8.87
CA SER A 33 5.61 -6.30 10.32
C SER A 33 6.47 -7.36 11.04
N PRO A 34 7.31 -6.98 12.03
CA PRO A 34 8.10 -7.91 12.84
C PRO A 34 7.27 -8.72 13.84
N ALA A 35 6.02 -8.34 14.09
CA ALA A 35 5.13 -9.09 14.98
C ALA A 35 4.93 -10.53 14.48
N ILE A 36 4.79 -11.47 15.41
CA ILE A 36 4.61 -12.89 15.08
C ILE A 36 3.12 -13.21 15.13
N ASP A 37 2.52 -13.32 13.95
CA ASP A 37 1.14 -13.76 13.77
C ASP A 37 1.04 -14.55 12.44
N PRO A 38 1.35 -15.86 12.45
CA PRO A 38 1.29 -16.67 11.25
C PRO A 38 -0.08 -16.72 10.55
N PRO A 39 -1.22 -16.77 11.24
CA PRO A 39 -2.53 -16.68 10.60
C PRO A 39 -2.72 -15.35 9.82
N ALA A 40 -2.45 -14.22 10.45
CA ALA A 40 -2.57 -12.91 9.79
C ALA A 40 -1.62 -12.79 8.58
N GLU A 41 -0.40 -13.32 8.70
CA GLU A 41 0.56 -13.32 7.60
C GLU A 41 0.11 -14.20 6.43
N ALA A 42 -0.49 -15.36 6.70
CA ALA A 42 -1.04 -16.24 5.66
C ALA A 42 -2.21 -15.57 4.91
N VAL A 43 -3.09 -14.89 5.65
CA VAL A 43 -4.20 -14.12 5.06
C VAL A 43 -3.68 -12.96 4.22
N GLY A 44 -2.67 -12.22 4.69
CA GLY A 44 -2.04 -11.14 3.92
C GLY A 44 -1.41 -11.62 2.61
N LEU A 45 -0.78 -12.80 2.60
CA LEU A 45 -0.22 -13.40 1.37
C LEU A 45 -1.32 -13.77 0.36
N ASP A 46 -2.46 -14.32 0.80
CA ASP A 46 -3.62 -14.57 -0.07
C ASP A 46 -4.16 -13.26 -0.65
N GLY A 47 -4.25 -12.20 0.17
CA GLY A 47 -4.68 -10.88 -0.29
C GLY A 47 -3.76 -10.29 -1.37
N VAL A 48 -2.43 -10.41 -1.22
CA VAL A 48 -1.46 -10.03 -2.27
C VAL A 48 -1.72 -10.83 -3.55
N GLU A 49 -1.90 -12.16 -3.44
CA GLU A 49 -2.20 -13.02 -4.58
C GLU A 49 -3.45 -12.54 -5.31
N ARG A 50 -4.54 -12.24 -4.59
CA ARG A 50 -5.81 -11.76 -5.17
C ARG A 50 -5.68 -10.46 -5.92
N VAL A 51 -4.91 -9.50 -5.40
CA VAL A 51 -4.69 -8.22 -6.09
C VAL A 51 -3.95 -8.42 -7.41
N ILE A 52 -2.87 -9.23 -7.40
CA ILE A 52 -1.87 -9.25 -8.46
C ILE A 52 -2.13 -10.35 -9.48
N ARG A 53 -2.41 -11.59 -9.03
CA ARG A 53 -2.66 -12.70 -9.96
C ARG A 53 -3.91 -12.44 -10.81
N ALA A 54 -3.89 -12.93 -12.03
CA ALA A 54 -4.90 -12.63 -13.04
C ALA A 54 -5.13 -11.13 -13.29
N ASN A 55 -4.21 -10.26 -12.84
CA ASN A 55 -4.31 -8.80 -12.97
C ASN A 55 -5.63 -8.22 -12.41
N ASN A 56 -6.14 -8.73 -11.31
CA ASN A 56 -7.48 -8.38 -10.83
C ASN A 56 -7.65 -6.89 -10.58
N LEU A 57 -6.66 -6.20 -9.99
CA LEU A 57 -6.71 -4.74 -9.81
C LEU A 57 -6.79 -4.01 -11.16
N VAL A 58 -5.95 -4.38 -12.12
CA VAL A 58 -5.93 -3.77 -13.46
C VAL A 58 -7.23 -4.06 -14.22
N ARG A 59 -7.78 -5.27 -14.08
CA ARG A 59 -9.07 -5.66 -14.68
C ARG A 59 -10.21 -4.82 -14.08
N ALA A 60 -10.31 -4.75 -12.76
CA ALA A 60 -11.33 -3.97 -12.06
C ALA A 60 -11.23 -2.46 -12.38
N PHE A 61 -10.00 -1.95 -12.57
CA PHE A 61 -9.76 -0.57 -13.00
C PHE A 61 -10.24 -0.31 -14.44
N LYS A 62 -9.95 -1.24 -15.37
CA LYS A 62 -10.30 -1.10 -16.78
C LYS A 62 -11.78 -1.35 -17.07
N ASP A 63 -12.36 -2.32 -16.38
CA ASP A 63 -13.78 -2.67 -16.48
C ASP A 63 -14.39 -2.81 -15.08
N GLY A 64 -15.07 -1.76 -14.67
CA GLY A 64 -15.76 -1.73 -13.38
C GLY A 64 -16.88 -2.77 -13.23
N ASN A 65 -17.32 -3.41 -14.33
CA ASN A 65 -18.35 -4.45 -14.35
C ASN A 65 -17.76 -5.87 -14.31
N ASP A 66 -16.45 -6.03 -14.30
CA ASP A 66 -15.80 -7.33 -14.13
C ASP A 66 -16.03 -7.85 -12.70
N LYS A 67 -17.12 -8.59 -12.51
CA LYS A 67 -17.55 -9.09 -11.19
C LYS A 67 -16.53 -10.00 -10.53
N ASP A 68 -15.80 -10.79 -11.30
CA ASP A 68 -14.76 -11.68 -10.77
C ASP A 68 -13.58 -10.84 -10.23
N ALA A 69 -13.12 -9.84 -10.98
CA ALA A 69 -12.10 -8.92 -10.52
C ALA A 69 -12.57 -8.13 -9.28
N ARG A 70 -13.80 -7.62 -9.27
CA ARG A 70 -14.40 -6.93 -8.11
C ARG A 70 -14.47 -7.81 -6.87
N TRP A 71 -14.88 -9.08 -7.04
CA TRP A 71 -14.89 -10.05 -5.95
C TRP A 71 -13.49 -10.25 -5.36
N ASN A 72 -12.47 -10.48 -6.21
CA ASN A 72 -11.11 -10.67 -5.74
C ASN A 72 -10.57 -9.43 -5.05
N MET A 73 -10.85 -8.22 -5.55
CA MET A 73 -10.45 -6.98 -4.90
C MET A 73 -11.15 -6.76 -3.55
N MET A 74 -12.43 -7.11 -3.44
CA MET A 74 -13.16 -7.03 -2.18
C MET A 74 -12.62 -8.03 -1.14
N MET A 75 -12.28 -9.25 -1.58
CA MET A 75 -11.64 -10.24 -0.70
C MET A 75 -10.26 -9.76 -0.26
N ALA A 76 -9.43 -9.26 -1.17
CA ALA A 76 -8.12 -8.71 -0.82
C ALA A 76 -8.21 -7.57 0.20
N SER A 77 -9.21 -6.69 0.07
CA SER A 77 -9.47 -5.62 1.05
C SER A 77 -9.86 -6.18 2.42
N THR A 78 -10.71 -7.20 2.45
CA THR A 78 -11.12 -7.89 3.68
C THR A 78 -9.93 -8.59 4.33
N GLU A 79 -9.11 -9.27 3.55
CA GLU A 79 -7.91 -9.97 3.99
C GLU A 79 -6.84 -9.01 4.48
N GLY A 80 -6.65 -7.87 3.81
CA GLY A 80 -5.79 -6.79 4.29
C GLY A 80 -6.24 -6.27 5.66
N ALA A 81 -7.56 -6.09 5.85
CA ALA A 81 -8.13 -5.67 7.12
C ALA A 81 -7.96 -6.74 8.23
N LEU A 82 -8.00 -8.01 7.91
CA LEU A 82 -7.70 -9.08 8.86
C LEU A 82 -6.20 -9.16 9.15
N ALA A 83 -5.36 -9.03 8.13
CA ALA A 83 -3.91 -9.13 8.24
C ALA A 83 -3.29 -7.99 9.05
N PHE A 84 -3.82 -6.76 8.96
CA PHE A 84 -3.25 -5.61 9.68
C PHE A 84 -3.45 -5.68 11.20
N SER A 85 -4.18 -6.67 11.73
CA SER A 85 -4.10 -7.02 13.15
C SER A 85 -2.66 -7.30 13.60
N LYS A 86 -1.80 -7.74 12.69
CA LYS A 86 -0.35 -7.91 12.88
C LYS A 86 0.39 -6.58 12.91
N GLY A 87 -0.23 -5.49 12.44
CA GLY A 87 0.27 -4.13 12.41
C GLY A 87 0.49 -3.60 11.00
N LEU A 88 0.68 -2.29 10.93
CA LEU A 88 1.01 -1.52 9.73
C LEU A 88 2.45 -0.99 9.84
N GLY A 89 2.83 -0.03 9.01
CA GLY A 89 4.19 0.49 9.01
C GLY A 89 4.33 1.91 8.44
N ALA A 90 5.49 2.20 7.92
CA ALA A 90 5.90 3.54 7.51
C ALA A 90 5.08 4.12 6.35
N VAL A 91 4.52 3.28 5.45
CA VAL A 91 3.62 3.77 4.39
C VAL A 91 2.39 4.44 5.02
N HIS A 92 1.74 3.75 5.96
CA HIS A 92 0.57 4.29 6.64
C HIS A 92 0.93 5.51 7.50
N SER A 93 2.09 5.51 8.18
CA SER A 93 2.54 6.66 8.96
C SER A 93 2.69 7.92 8.09
N MET A 94 3.26 7.81 6.89
CA MET A 94 3.36 8.93 5.95
C MET A 94 1.99 9.34 5.39
N SER A 95 1.17 8.38 5.01
CA SER A 95 -0.15 8.67 4.42
C SER A 95 -1.13 9.28 5.44
N HIS A 96 -1.05 8.88 6.72
CA HIS A 96 -1.84 9.50 7.79
C HIS A 96 -1.44 10.96 8.01
N ALA A 97 -0.12 11.25 8.05
CA ALA A 97 0.37 12.63 8.15
C ALA A 97 -0.13 13.50 6.99
N LEU A 98 -0.06 13.00 5.75
CA LEU A 98 -0.59 13.67 4.57
C LEU A 98 -2.11 13.84 4.62
N GLY A 99 -2.83 12.80 5.04
CA GLY A 99 -4.29 12.82 5.19
C GLY A 99 -4.79 13.78 6.27
N ALA A 100 -3.96 14.10 7.27
CA ALA A 100 -4.27 15.10 8.29
C ALA A 100 -4.25 16.53 7.73
N ASN A 101 -3.59 16.77 6.59
CA ASN A 101 -3.59 18.06 5.91
C ASN A 101 -4.90 18.27 5.12
N LYS A 102 -5.88 18.88 5.78
CA LYS A 102 -7.23 19.08 5.21
C LYS A 102 -7.28 19.96 3.95
N ASN A 103 -6.21 20.72 3.67
CA ASN A 103 -6.16 21.60 2.51
C ASN A 103 -5.94 20.82 1.21
N LEU A 104 -5.25 19.67 1.26
CA LEU A 104 -4.90 18.90 0.08
C LEU A 104 -5.98 17.92 -0.38
N LYS A 105 -6.92 17.53 0.50
CA LYS A 105 -8.02 16.58 0.22
C LYS A 105 -7.55 15.28 -0.47
N LEU A 106 -6.46 14.71 0.01
CA LEU A 106 -5.80 13.56 -0.58
C LEU A 106 -6.58 12.26 -0.30
N HIS A 107 -6.66 11.40 -1.32
CA HIS A 107 -7.27 10.08 -1.16
C HIS A 107 -6.26 9.11 -0.54
N HIS A 108 -6.62 8.52 0.61
CA HIS A 108 -5.74 7.69 1.43
C HIS A 108 -5.07 6.54 0.65
N GLY A 109 -5.87 5.74 -0.07
CA GLY A 109 -5.33 4.60 -0.81
C GLY A 109 -4.44 5.01 -1.99
N THR A 110 -4.69 6.18 -2.60
CA THR A 110 -3.79 6.74 -3.62
C THR A 110 -2.44 7.13 -3.00
N LEU A 111 -2.45 7.74 -1.81
CA LEU A 111 -1.22 8.04 -1.06
C LEU A 111 -0.43 6.77 -0.76
N ASN A 112 -1.10 5.73 -0.25
CA ASN A 112 -0.45 4.45 0.06
C ASN A 112 0.22 3.85 -1.18
N GLY A 113 -0.47 3.85 -2.34
CA GLY A 113 0.11 3.37 -3.59
C GLY A 113 1.36 4.14 -4.02
N VAL A 114 1.32 5.48 -3.92
CA VAL A 114 2.44 6.36 -4.33
C VAL A 114 3.64 6.24 -3.38
N ILE A 115 3.41 6.09 -2.08
CA ILE A 115 4.47 6.02 -1.06
C ILE A 115 5.10 4.62 -0.99
N LEU A 116 4.34 3.56 -1.28
CA LEU A 116 4.77 2.17 -1.09
C LEU A 116 6.13 1.84 -1.72
N PRO A 117 6.46 2.24 -2.96
CA PRO A 117 7.77 1.95 -3.55
C PRO A 117 8.95 2.49 -2.73
N THR A 118 8.87 3.74 -2.29
CA THR A 118 9.90 4.39 -1.47
C THR A 118 10.13 3.60 -0.17
N ILE A 119 9.07 3.20 0.52
CA ILE A 119 9.18 2.44 1.77
C ILE A 119 9.67 1.00 1.53
N LEU A 120 9.33 0.37 0.40
CA LEU A 120 9.90 -0.93 0.05
C LEU A 120 11.42 -0.84 -0.14
N ARG A 121 11.94 0.20 -0.80
CA ARG A 121 13.39 0.43 -0.92
C ARG A 121 14.02 0.68 0.44
N PHE A 122 13.40 1.49 1.27
CA PHE A 122 13.89 1.80 2.62
C PHE A 122 13.98 0.56 3.52
N ASN A 123 13.03 -0.35 3.43
CA ASN A 123 12.99 -1.58 4.22
C ASN A 123 13.89 -2.69 3.67
N HIS A 124 14.49 -2.50 2.49
CA HIS A 124 15.36 -3.53 1.89
C HIS A 124 16.50 -3.90 2.84
N GLY A 125 16.70 -5.22 3.04
CA GLY A 125 17.70 -5.75 3.96
C GLY A 125 17.28 -5.87 5.43
N TYR A 126 16.08 -5.34 5.80
CA TYR A 126 15.57 -5.38 7.17
C TYR A 126 14.42 -6.38 7.40
N VAL A 127 13.94 -7.04 6.35
CA VAL A 127 12.71 -7.85 6.37
C VAL A 127 12.95 -9.35 6.18
N GLY A 128 14.21 -9.80 6.22
CA GLY A 128 14.57 -11.20 5.97
C GLY A 128 14.11 -11.65 4.58
N ASN A 129 13.45 -12.81 4.50
CA ASN A 129 12.95 -13.39 3.24
C ASN A 129 11.51 -13.01 2.92
N LYS A 130 10.98 -11.93 3.51
CA LYS A 130 9.57 -11.58 3.32
C LYS A 130 9.28 -11.05 1.91
N TYR A 131 10.26 -10.40 1.28
CA TYR A 131 10.12 -9.94 -0.11
C TYR A 131 10.00 -11.12 -1.09
N GLU A 132 10.80 -12.15 -0.90
CA GLU A 132 10.72 -13.38 -1.71
C GLU A 132 9.37 -14.07 -1.52
N ARG A 133 8.82 -14.05 -0.30
CA ARG A 133 7.49 -14.62 -0.02
C ARG A 133 6.37 -13.82 -0.69
N ILE A 134 6.46 -12.49 -0.67
CA ILE A 134 5.53 -11.61 -1.38
C ILE A 134 5.62 -11.86 -2.89
N ALA A 135 6.82 -11.90 -3.46
CA ALA A 135 7.02 -12.19 -4.90
C ALA A 135 6.40 -13.54 -5.30
N ARG A 136 6.57 -14.57 -4.48
CA ARG A 136 5.90 -15.89 -4.72
C ARG A 136 4.38 -15.80 -4.69
N ALA A 137 3.80 -15.07 -3.73
CA ALA A 137 2.36 -14.82 -3.68
C ALA A 137 1.86 -14.09 -4.94
N MET A 138 2.66 -13.14 -5.44
CA MET A 138 2.40 -12.45 -6.70
C MET A 138 2.50 -13.38 -7.93
N GLY A 139 3.03 -14.58 -7.78
CA GLY A 139 3.33 -15.50 -8.88
C GLY A 139 4.57 -15.11 -9.70
N MET A 140 5.51 -14.43 -9.07
CA MET A 140 6.72 -13.86 -9.69
C MET A 140 8.00 -14.51 -9.17
N PRO A 141 9.13 -14.37 -9.89
CA PRO A 141 10.44 -14.79 -9.40
C PRO A 141 10.77 -14.12 -8.06
N GLU A 142 11.41 -14.85 -7.16
CA GLU A 142 11.84 -14.34 -5.86
C GLU A 142 12.80 -13.13 -5.94
N SER A 143 13.49 -13.00 -7.07
CA SER A 143 14.40 -11.88 -7.37
C SER A 143 13.67 -10.63 -7.89
N THR A 144 12.33 -10.63 -7.93
CA THR A 144 11.57 -9.47 -8.40
C THR A 144 11.80 -8.27 -7.48
N ASP A 145 12.19 -7.14 -8.06
CA ASP A 145 12.16 -5.86 -7.35
C ASP A 145 10.70 -5.44 -7.14
N LEU A 146 10.26 -5.49 -5.87
CA LEU A 146 8.87 -5.19 -5.52
C LEU A 146 8.56 -3.71 -5.67
N ALA A 147 9.53 -2.81 -5.41
CA ALA A 147 9.32 -1.37 -5.54
C ALA A 147 9.10 -0.99 -7.01
N ASP A 148 9.99 -1.45 -7.89
CA ASP A 148 9.86 -1.23 -9.33
C ASP A 148 8.59 -1.87 -9.92
N TYR A 149 8.17 -3.01 -9.35
CA TYR A 149 6.90 -3.63 -9.76
C TYR A 149 5.72 -2.75 -9.40
N VAL A 150 5.69 -2.23 -8.16
CA VAL A 150 4.59 -1.37 -7.68
C VAL A 150 4.53 -0.06 -8.46
N GLU A 151 5.67 0.54 -8.82
CA GLU A 151 5.71 1.74 -9.68
C GLU A 151 5.04 1.48 -11.04
N ARG A 152 5.39 0.37 -11.70
CA ARG A 152 4.76 -0.01 -12.98
C ARG A 152 3.26 -0.32 -12.82
N LEU A 153 2.86 -0.93 -11.70
CA LEU A 153 1.45 -1.16 -11.39
C LEU A 153 0.70 0.16 -11.25
N ASN A 154 1.24 1.11 -10.46
CA ASN A 154 0.67 2.45 -10.27
C ASN A 154 0.47 3.17 -11.61
N GLU A 155 1.48 3.13 -12.48
CA GLU A 155 1.40 3.71 -13.82
C GLU A 155 0.28 3.05 -14.65
N SER A 156 0.16 1.72 -14.60
CA SER A 156 -0.83 0.95 -15.37
C SER A 156 -2.28 1.22 -14.96
N ILE A 157 -2.50 1.68 -13.73
CA ILE A 157 -3.82 2.03 -13.17
C ILE A 157 -4.00 3.55 -12.98
N GLY A 158 -3.13 4.36 -13.60
CA GLY A 158 -3.29 5.81 -13.70
C GLY A 158 -3.15 6.57 -12.38
N LEU A 159 -2.42 6.04 -11.39
CA LEU A 159 -2.10 6.80 -10.19
C LEU A 159 -1.05 7.89 -10.46
N PRO A 160 -1.04 8.96 -9.65
CA PRO A 160 0.03 9.96 -9.68
C PRO A 160 1.41 9.30 -9.53
N LYS A 161 2.41 9.85 -10.17
CA LYS A 161 3.78 9.31 -10.12
C LYS A 161 4.46 9.56 -8.78
N ASN A 162 4.12 10.67 -8.13
CA ASN A 162 4.79 11.14 -6.93
C ASN A 162 3.89 12.09 -6.12
N LEU A 163 4.33 12.48 -4.94
CA LEU A 163 3.60 13.37 -4.05
C LEU A 163 3.50 14.80 -4.59
N THR A 164 4.45 15.25 -5.42
CA THR A 164 4.39 16.59 -6.05
C THR A 164 3.19 16.71 -6.99
N GLU A 165 2.91 15.68 -7.79
CA GLU A 165 1.70 15.63 -8.63
C GLU A 165 0.40 15.66 -7.81
N MET A 166 0.47 15.27 -6.54
CA MET A 166 -0.66 15.32 -5.60
C MET A 166 -0.76 16.67 -4.86
N GLY A 167 0.13 17.63 -5.14
CA GLY A 167 0.13 18.97 -4.56
C GLY A 167 0.92 19.10 -3.24
N VAL A 168 1.72 18.12 -2.88
CA VAL A 168 2.64 18.20 -1.74
C VAL A 168 3.84 19.06 -2.14
N THR A 169 4.29 19.94 -1.24
CA THR A 169 5.42 20.86 -1.44
C THR A 169 6.46 20.68 -0.34
N GLU A 170 7.71 21.03 -0.64
CA GLU A 170 8.84 20.82 0.27
C GLU A 170 8.68 21.53 1.62
N ASP A 171 8.02 22.67 1.67
CA ASP A 171 7.75 23.41 2.91
C ASP A 171 6.85 22.65 3.90
N MET A 172 6.12 21.65 3.43
CA MET A 172 5.29 20.78 4.28
C MET A 172 6.10 19.68 4.98
N ILE A 173 7.28 19.32 4.45
CA ILE A 173 8.04 18.14 4.88
C ILE A 173 8.38 18.14 6.38
N PRO A 174 8.85 19.23 7.00
CA PRO A 174 9.16 19.21 8.42
C PRO A 174 7.96 18.80 9.28
N TRP A 175 6.80 19.38 9.00
CA TRP A 175 5.57 19.06 9.72
C TRP A 175 5.10 17.61 9.46
N LEU A 176 5.15 17.16 8.20
CA LEU A 176 4.79 15.79 7.81
C LEU A 176 5.70 14.75 8.49
N SER A 177 7.00 15.04 8.57
CA SER A 177 7.99 14.14 9.20
C SER A 177 7.76 14.00 10.70
N GLU A 178 7.50 15.11 11.41
CA GLU A 178 7.16 15.07 12.83
C GLU A 178 5.87 14.28 13.11
N HIS A 179 4.85 14.45 12.28
CA HIS A 179 3.58 13.71 12.41
C HIS A 179 3.76 12.23 12.10
N SER A 180 4.50 11.89 11.04
CA SER A 180 4.83 10.49 10.71
C SER A 180 5.61 9.81 11.84
N ALA A 181 6.58 10.51 12.44
CA ALA A 181 7.39 9.96 13.53
C ALA A 181 6.58 9.60 14.80
N THR A 182 5.40 10.18 14.98
CA THR A 182 4.52 9.94 16.14
C THR A 182 3.33 9.03 15.82
N ASP A 183 3.19 8.56 14.58
CA ASP A 183 2.06 7.74 14.17
C ASP A 183 2.09 6.35 14.85
N PRO A 184 0.95 5.84 15.32
CA PRO A 184 0.87 4.50 15.94
C PRO A 184 1.32 3.34 15.04
N SER A 185 1.23 3.47 13.71
CA SER A 185 1.67 2.45 12.76
C SER A 185 3.17 2.15 12.86
N ASN A 186 3.94 3.07 13.42
CA ASN A 186 5.37 2.90 13.66
C ASN A 186 5.71 1.74 14.61
N ALA A 187 4.79 1.35 15.49
CA ALA A 187 5.02 0.27 16.45
C ALA A 187 5.37 -1.08 15.79
N THR A 188 5.00 -1.26 14.52
CA THR A 188 5.18 -2.50 13.78
C THR A 188 5.92 -2.30 12.45
N THR A 189 6.56 -1.15 12.24
CA THR A 189 7.43 -0.97 11.08
C THR A 189 8.72 -1.79 11.22
N PRO A 190 9.21 -2.46 10.17
CA PRO A 190 10.42 -3.28 10.23
C PRO A 190 11.68 -2.49 10.56
N ARG A 191 11.76 -1.26 10.06
CA ARG A 191 12.81 -0.29 10.29
C ARG A 191 12.17 1.05 10.63
N LEU A 192 12.36 1.50 11.87
CA LEU A 192 11.84 2.80 12.31
C LEU A 192 12.74 3.91 11.78
N PRO A 193 12.24 4.84 10.94
CA PRO A 193 13.02 5.96 10.46
C PRO A 193 13.31 6.97 11.58
N THR A 194 14.51 7.56 11.57
CA THR A 194 14.83 8.79 12.31
C THR A 194 14.12 9.98 11.69
N LEU A 195 14.07 11.11 12.39
CA LEU A 195 13.40 12.31 11.84
C LEU A 195 14.01 12.75 10.49
N THR A 196 15.34 12.73 10.38
CA THR A 196 16.03 13.05 9.12
C THR A 196 15.72 12.03 8.00
N GLU A 197 15.56 10.74 8.35
CA GLU A 197 15.14 9.74 7.37
C GLU A 197 13.69 9.94 6.94
N TRP A 198 12.76 10.36 7.84
CA TRP A 198 11.42 10.75 7.43
C TRP A 198 11.42 11.89 6.41
N GLU A 199 12.22 12.94 6.64
CA GLU A 199 12.38 14.05 5.68
C GLU A 199 12.90 13.53 4.32
N SER A 200 13.91 12.66 4.34
CA SER A 200 14.46 12.06 3.13
C SER A 200 13.44 11.20 2.38
N LEU A 201 12.63 10.42 3.11
CA LEU A 201 11.58 9.58 2.52
C LEU A 201 10.48 10.41 1.85
N PHE A 202 10.10 11.55 2.43
CA PHE A 202 9.16 12.46 1.78
C PHE A 202 9.76 13.07 0.51
N LEU A 203 11.02 13.51 0.55
CA LEU A 203 11.73 14.03 -0.64
C LEU A 203 11.87 12.98 -1.74
N GLU A 204 12.15 11.72 -1.38
CA GLU A 204 12.26 10.61 -2.35
C GLU A 204 10.92 10.26 -2.99
N ALA A 205 9.81 10.44 -2.26
CA ALA A 205 8.47 10.21 -2.76
C ALA A 205 7.90 11.39 -3.59
N MET A 206 8.58 12.54 -3.63
CA MET A 206 8.26 13.73 -4.43
C MET A 206 8.89 13.68 -5.81
#